data_ae23ac1b003f4a717434f2ff0fbb38b2
#
_entry.id   ae23ac1b003f4a717434f2ff0fbb38b2
#
_cell.length_a   1.000
_cell.length_b   1.000
_cell.length_c   1.000
_cell.angle_alpha   90.00
_cell.angle_beta   90.00
_cell.angle_gamma   90.00
#
_symmetry.space_group_name_H-M   'P 1'
#
loop_
_entity.id
_entity.type
_entity.pdbx_description
1 polymer ?
#
loop_
_entity_poly.entity_id
_entity_poly.type
_entity_poly.pdbx_seq_one_letter_code
_entity_poly.pdbx_strand_id
1 'polypeptide(L)'
;MRARVGDKLVLALVKAFLKAGILGEDRVLRENNTGTPQGSILSPLLSNVALSVLDEHVAGAPGGPSSSEWQRRVRRRQGLPNFRLVRYADDWCLMVKGTRADAEALREEIAGILTGMGLRLSPEKTLVTHIDEGLDFLGWRIQRHRKKGEDRQYVYTYPAKKALRAICRKVKDVCRGTNIDQPLPVLLHRLNPVLRGWCEYFRPGVSSKTFQYLSQIAWRQVRAWLRRKHRKTGWKALRRRYCNGGWWPSEGKTQLLHTGSISTTRYRYRGAAIPSPWKVDDGYTGRNNGACGEPVAQ
;
A
#
# COMPACT_ATOMS: atom_id res chain seq x y z
N MET A 1 3.49 20.59 -17.50
CA MET A 1 4.87 21.01 -17.21
C MET A 1 5.03 22.53 -17.23
N ARG A 2 4.76 23.23 -18.33
CA ARG A 2 4.98 24.71 -18.42
C ARG A 2 4.30 25.54 -17.33
N ALA A 3 3.12 25.13 -16.87
CA ALA A 3 2.44 25.80 -15.77
C ALA A 3 3.11 25.63 -14.38
N ARG A 4 4.09 24.72 -14.26
CA ARG A 4 4.74 24.40 -12.99
C ARG A 4 6.24 24.66 -12.99
N VAL A 5 6.86 24.71 -14.15
CA VAL A 5 8.29 24.95 -14.35
C VAL A 5 8.45 26.16 -15.27
N GLY A 6 8.85 27.29 -14.71
CA GLY A 6 9.07 28.54 -15.44
C GLY A 6 10.40 28.57 -16.22
N ASP A 7 11.35 27.74 -15.84
CA ASP A 7 12.69 27.72 -16.47
C ASP A 7 12.64 27.02 -17.83
N LYS A 8 12.98 27.80 -18.87
CA LYS A 8 12.97 27.33 -20.28
C LYS A 8 14.05 26.29 -20.56
N LEU A 9 15.22 26.37 -19.88
CA LEU A 9 16.31 25.42 -20.05
C LEU A 9 15.94 24.06 -19.48
N VAL A 10 15.34 24.04 -18.27
CA VAL A 10 14.81 22.81 -17.66
C VAL A 10 13.74 22.18 -18.54
N LEU A 11 12.81 22.97 -19.10
CA LEU A 11 11.79 22.45 -20.02
C LEU A 11 12.40 21.89 -21.32
N ALA A 12 13.44 22.53 -21.86
CA ALA A 12 14.14 22.03 -23.04
C ALA A 12 14.86 20.70 -22.73
N LEU A 13 15.50 20.60 -21.57
CA LEU A 13 16.17 19.38 -21.11
C LEU A 13 15.17 18.23 -20.95
N VAL A 14 14.05 18.47 -20.27
CA VAL A 14 12.98 17.47 -20.11
C VAL A 14 12.44 17.02 -21.48
N LYS A 15 12.26 17.95 -22.41
CA LYS A 15 11.82 17.62 -23.77
C LYS A 15 12.86 16.77 -24.52
N ALA A 16 14.15 17.05 -24.34
CA ALA A 16 15.23 16.24 -24.90
C ALA A 16 15.21 14.82 -24.33
N PHE A 17 15.06 14.65 -23.03
CA PHE A 17 14.90 13.32 -22.39
C PHE A 17 13.67 12.55 -22.88
N LEU A 18 12.55 13.21 -23.11
CA LEU A 18 11.34 12.57 -23.64
C LEU A 18 11.48 12.13 -25.11
N LYS A 19 12.32 12.82 -25.88
CA LYS A 19 12.64 12.50 -27.28
C LYS A 19 13.80 11.53 -27.43
N ALA A 20 14.61 11.36 -26.39
CA ALA A 20 15.71 10.42 -26.41
C ALA A 20 15.14 9.01 -26.62
N GLY A 21 15.65 8.30 -27.62
CA GLY A 21 15.27 6.92 -27.88
C GLY A 21 15.66 5.98 -26.74
N ILE A 22 15.18 4.76 -26.79
CA ILE A 22 15.53 3.68 -25.85
C ILE A 22 16.61 2.81 -26.49
N LEU A 23 17.78 2.77 -25.87
CA LEU A 23 18.81 1.81 -26.26
C LEU A 23 18.48 0.45 -25.63
N GLY A 24 18.10 -0.53 -26.45
CA GLY A 24 17.83 -1.89 -26.00
C GLY A 24 19.12 -2.63 -25.58
N GLU A 25 18.96 -3.78 -24.88
CA GLU A 25 20.09 -4.67 -24.57
C GLU A 25 20.80 -5.17 -25.83
N ASP A 26 20.07 -5.25 -26.95
CA ASP A 26 20.54 -5.56 -28.30
C ASP A 26 21.31 -4.41 -28.96
N ARG A 27 21.57 -3.30 -28.25
CA ARG A 27 22.21 -2.06 -28.72
C ARG A 27 21.49 -1.37 -29.90
N VAL A 28 20.21 -1.69 -30.12
CA VAL A 28 19.39 -1.02 -31.12
C VAL A 28 18.68 0.17 -30.47
N LEU A 29 18.85 1.35 -31.05
CA LEU A 29 18.13 2.56 -30.65
C LEU A 29 16.69 2.51 -31.22
N ARG A 30 15.71 2.50 -30.33
CA ARG A 30 14.29 2.55 -30.69
C ARG A 30 13.72 3.91 -30.37
N GLU A 31 13.00 4.49 -31.30
CA GLU A 31 12.34 5.77 -31.06
C GLU A 31 11.23 5.60 -30.02
N ASN A 32 11.14 6.58 -29.10
CA ASN A 32 10.10 6.64 -28.11
C ASN A 32 9.09 7.73 -28.51
N ASN A 33 8.02 7.33 -29.21
CA ASN A 33 7.04 8.28 -29.73
C ASN A 33 5.93 8.60 -28.72
N THR A 34 5.78 7.82 -27.64
CA THR A 34 4.73 8.02 -26.64
C THR A 34 5.18 7.65 -25.24
N GLY A 35 4.90 8.53 -24.27
CA GLY A 35 5.16 8.28 -22.86
C GLY A 35 6.64 8.40 -22.46
N THR A 36 7.01 7.71 -21.38
CA THR A 36 8.38 7.63 -20.87
C THR A 36 8.79 6.18 -20.71
N PRO A 37 10.06 5.83 -20.97
CA PRO A 37 10.53 4.46 -20.78
C PRO A 37 10.30 4.00 -19.33
N GLN A 38 9.86 2.76 -19.17
CA GLN A 38 9.72 2.15 -17.86
C GLN A 38 11.13 2.00 -17.22
N GLY A 39 11.29 2.50 -15.98
CA GLY A 39 12.56 2.50 -15.28
C GLY A 39 13.40 3.78 -15.45
N SER A 40 12.97 4.77 -16.25
CA SER A 40 13.60 6.08 -16.31
C SER A 40 13.46 6.83 -14.98
N ILE A 41 14.54 7.51 -14.56
CA ILE A 41 14.58 8.30 -13.30
C ILE A 41 13.53 9.41 -13.30
N LEU A 42 13.25 10.02 -14.45
CA LEU A 42 12.28 11.11 -14.61
C LEU A 42 10.83 10.64 -14.73
N SER A 43 10.59 9.39 -15.13
CA SER A 43 9.23 8.87 -15.36
C SER A 43 8.28 9.07 -14.18
N PRO A 44 8.64 8.74 -12.93
CA PRO A 44 7.74 8.93 -11.79
C PRO A 44 7.40 10.40 -11.53
N LEU A 45 8.36 11.31 -11.72
CA LEU A 45 8.14 12.75 -11.57
C LEU A 45 7.19 13.27 -12.65
N LEU A 46 7.44 12.92 -13.90
CA LEU A 46 6.63 13.36 -15.04
C LEU A 46 5.20 12.81 -14.95
N SER A 47 5.05 11.54 -14.57
CA SER A 47 3.75 10.92 -14.34
C SER A 47 2.98 11.64 -13.23
N ASN A 48 3.63 11.97 -12.10
CA ASN A 48 3.00 12.71 -11.02
C ASN A 48 2.59 14.12 -11.43
N VAL A 49 3.41 14.82 -12.22
CA VAL A 49 3.06 16.14 -12.75
C VAL A 49 1.89 16.06 -13.74
N ALA A 50 1.84 15.05 -14.59
CA ALA A 50 0.72 14.84 -15.51
C ALA A 50 -0.57 14.55 -14.73
N LEU A 51 -0.55 13.60 -13.81
CA LEU A 51 -1.71 13.19 -13.02
C LEU A 51 -2.15 14.23 -11.97
N SER A 52 -1.36 15.28 -11.68
CA SER A 52 -1.79 16.35 -10.80
C SER A 52 -3.02 17.14 -11.34
N VAL A 53 -3.25 17.09 -12.64
CA VAL A 53 -4.48 17.64 -13.26
C VAL A 53 -5.71 16.94 -12.70
N LEU A 54 -5.65 15.61 -12.54
CA LEU A 54 -6.71 14.84 -11.90
C LEU A 54 -6.89 15.21 -10.44
N ASP A 55 -5.77 15.35 -9.69
CA ASP A 55 -5.82 15.74 -8.28
C ASP A 55 -6.48 17.12 -8.10
N GLU A 56 -6.12 18.10 -8.93
CA GLU A 56 -6.66 19.45 -8.91
C GLU A 56 -8.14 19.50 -9.28
N HIS A 57 -8.52 18.77 -10.32
CA HIS A 57 -9.92 18.69 -10.75
C HIS A 57 -10.80 18.10 -9.62
N VAL A 58 -10.42 16.93 -9.09
CA VAL A 58 -11.18 16.27 -8.02
C VAL A 58 -11.17 17.11 -6.73
N ALA A 59 -10.08 17.82 -6.43
CA ALA A 59 -10.01 18.68 -5.26
C ALA A 59 -10.94 19.88 -5.39
N GLY A 60 -10.98 20.53 -6.54
CA GLY A 60 -11.77 21.74 -6.79
C GLY A 60 -13.25 21.49 -7.07
N ALA A 61 -13.63 20.26 -7.43
CA ALA A 61 -15.01 19.93 -7.74
C ALA A 61 -15.94 20.02 -6.50
N PRO A 62 -17.22 20.39 -6.69
CA PRO A 62 -18.19 20.49 -5.59
C PRO A 62 -18.37 19.13 -4.88
N GLY A 63 -18.11 19.10 -3.57
CA GLY A 63 -18.10 17.88 -2.76
C GLY A 63 -16.72 17.20 -2.63
N GLY A 64 -15.72 17.74 -3.33
CA GLY A 64 -14.32 17.35 -3.21
C GLY A 64 -13.64 17.90 -1.94
N PRO A 65 -12.34 17.60 -1.77
CA PRO A 65 -11.57 18.01 -0.58
C PRO A 65 -11.51 19.51 -0.31
N SER A 66 -11.53 20.36 -1.34
CA SER A 66 -11.50 21.82 -1.18
C SER A 66 -12.84 22.42 -0.74
N SER A 67 -13.93 21.64 -0.78
CA SER A 67 -15.22 22.07 -0.25
C SER A 67 -15.14 22.24 1.27
N SER A 68 -15.71 23.33 1.81
CA SER A 68 -15.79 23.54 3.26
C SER A 68 -16.64 22.46 3.94
N GLU A 69 -16.49 22.29 5.25
CA GLU A 69 -17.30 21.33 6.00
C GLU A 69 -18.79 21.64 5.91
N TRP A 70 -19.13 22.93 5.94
CA TRP A 70 -20.51 23.40 5.77
C TRP A 70 -21.06 23.00 4.41
N GLN A 71 -20.34 23.26 3.31
CA GLN A 71 -20.75 22.88 1.96
C GLN A 71 -20.97 21.36 1.84
N ARG A 72 -20.03 20.55 2.38
CA ARG A 72 -20.18 19.08 2.39
C ARG A 72 -21.38 18.63 3.23
N ARG A 73 -21.73 19.36 4.31
CA ARG A 73 -22.90 19.09 5.13
C ARG A 73 -24.18 19.40 4.38
N VAL A 74 -24.26 20.56 3.70
CA VAL A 74 -25.40 20.94 2.86
C VAL A 74 -25.61 19.91 1.75
N ARG A 75 -24.57 19.54 1.02
CA ARG A 75 -24.63 18.50 -0.02
C ARG A 75 -25.21 17.19 0.51
N ARG A 76 -24.75 16.73 1.70
CA ARG A 76 -25.30 15.52 2.32
C ARG A 76 -26.80 15.61 2.61
N ARG A 77 -27.29 16.77 3.04
CA ARG A 77 -28.72 17.01 3.27
C ARG A 77 -29.54 16.97 1.98
N GLN A 78 -28.92 17.39 0.88
CA GLN A 78 -29.51 17.40 -0.45
C GLN A 78 -29.39 16.03 -1.18
N GLY A 79 -28.79 15.01 -0.52
CA GLY A 79 -28.54 13.72 -1.15
C GLY A 79 -27.41 13.70 -2.17
N LEU A 80 -26.64 14.79 -2.30
CA LEU A 80 -25.56 14.91 -3.24
C LEU A 80 -24.27 14.25 -2.72
N PRO A 81 -23.44 13.65 -3.60
CA PRO A 81 -22.22 12.95 -3.20
C PRO A 81 -21.14 13.90 -2.69
N ASN A 82 -20.36 13.40 -1.74
CA ASN A 82 -19.06 13.96 -1.38
C ASN A 82 -18.00 12.92 -1.64
N PHE A 83 -16.81 13.33 -2.08
CA PHE A 83 -15.78 12.38 -2.48
C PHE A 83 -14.37 12.87 -2.14
N ARG A 84 -13.43 11.92 -2.12
CA ARG A 84 -12.02 12.20 -1.88
C ARG A 84 -11.16 11.24 -2.67
N LEU A 85 -10.24 11.79 -3.45
CA LEU A 85 -9.20 11.04 -4.15
C LEU A 85 -8.03 10.78 -3.21
N VAL A 86 -7.55 9.55 -3.21
CA VAL A 86 -6.27 9.15 -2.62
C VAL A 86 -5.44 8.52 -3.72
N ARG A 87 -4.31 9.13 -4.06
CA ARG A 87 -3.44 8.68 -5.14
C ARG A 87 -2.03 8.38 -4.63
N TYR A 88 -1.47 7.33 -5.15
CA TYR A 88 -0.07 6.95 -4.97
C TYR A 88 0.50 6.57 -6.34
N ALA A 89 1.30 7.45 -6.92
CA ALA A 89 1.77 7.38 -8.30
C ALA A 89 0.60 7.25 -9.29
N ASP A 90 0.53 6.15 -10.03
CA ASP A 90 -0.53 5.79 -10.97
C ASP A 90 -1.69 5.01 -10.33
N ASP A 91 -1.49 4.46 -9.13
CA ASP A 91 -2.56 3.83 -8.36
C ASP A 91 -3.39 4.87 -7.60
N TRP A 92 -4.71 4.83 -7.74
CA TRP A 92 -5.60 5.72 -7.04
C TRP A 92 -6.90 5.05 -6.58
N CYS A 93 -7.49 5.63 -5.57
CA CYS A 93 -8.77 5.22 -5.01
C CYS A 93 -9.64 6.46 -4.78
N LEU A 94 -10.83 6.49 -5.36
CA LEU A 94 -11.81 7.54 -5.12
C LEU A 94 -12.85 7.04 -4.11
N MET A 95 -12.83 7.62 -2.92
CA MET A 95 -13.82 7.35 -1.90
C MET A 95 -15.02 8.26 -2.10
N VAL A 96 -16.20 7.66 -2.32
CA VAL A 96 -17.44 8.39 -2.57
C VAL A 96 -18.43 8.11 -1.44
N LYS A 97 -18.96 9.17 -0.83
CA LYS A 97 -20.12 9.11 0.03
C LYS A 97 -21.35 9.54 -0.78
N GLY A 98 -22.03 8.59 -1.35
CA GLY A 98 -23.16 8.76 -2.25
C GLY A 98 -23.73 7.40 -2.64
N THR A 99 -24.45 7.37 -3.74
CA THR A 99 -24.99 6.15 -4.36
C THR A 99 -23.96 5.50 -5.30
N ARG A 100 -24.29 4.30 -5.77
CA ARG A 100 -23.48 3.63 -6.81
C ARG A 100 -23.47 4.44 -8.12
N ALA A 101 -24.62 5.00 -8.49
CA ALA A 101 -24.75 5.84 -9.68
C ALA A 101 -23.84 7.09 -9.62
N ASP A 102 -23.73 7.72 -8.44
CA ASP A 102 -22.79 8.84 -8.23
C ASP A 102 -21.34 8.42 -8.45
N ALA A 103 -20.96 7.23 -7.96
CA ALA A 103 -19.61 6.71 -8.13
C ALA A 103 -19.31 6.35 -9.59
N GLU A 104 -20.28 5.81 -10.32
CA GLU A 104 -20.17 5.52 -11.74
C GLU A 104 -20.09 6.80 -12.58
N ALA A 105 -20.88 7.83 -12.27
CA ALA A 105 -20.80 9.13 -12.92
C ALA A 105 -19.43 9.79 -12.73
N LEU A 106 -18.88 9.77 -11.49
CA LEU A 106 -17.54 10.27 -11.22
C LEU A 106 -16.44 9.47 -11.94
N ARG A 107 -16.63 8.17 -12.12
CA ARG A 107 -15.70 7.33 -12.90
C ARG A 107 -15.66 7.78 -14.36
N GLU A 108 -16.82 8.03 -14.97
CA GLU A 108 -16.91 8.51 -16.36
C GLU A 108 -16.32 9.92 -16.51
N GLU A 109 -16.56 10.80 -15.55
CA GLU A 109 -15.96 12.14 -15.52
C GLU A 109 -14.43 12.06 -15.51
N ILE A 110 -13.87 11.21 -14.63
CA ILE A 110 -12.42 10.97 -14.56
C ILE A 110 -11.90 10.35 -15.86
N ALA A 111 -12.65 9.41 -16.46
CA ALA A 111 -12.29 8.81 -17.74
C ALA A 111 -12.18 9.87 -18.84
N GLY A 112 -13.10 10.83 -18.87
CA GLY A 112 -13.06 11.97 -19.81
C GLY A 112 -11.81 12.83 -19.65
N ILE A 113 -11.44 13.16 -18.39
CA ILE A 113 -10.23 13.95 -18.08
C ILE A 113 -8.97 13.21 -18.55
N LEU A 114 -8.87 11.92 -18.21
CA LEU A 114 -7.72 11.09 -18.58
C LEU A 114 -7.60 10.92 -20.10
N THR A 115 -8.74 10.77 -20.81
CA THR A 115 -8.77 10.70 -22.28
C THR A 115 -8.21 11.96 -22.90
N GLY A 116 -8.53 13.15 -22.36
CA GLY A 116 -7.96 14.42 -22.80
C GLY A 116 -6.42 14.50 -22.64
N MET A 117 -5.84 13.68 -21.77
CA MET A 117 -4.38 13.54 -21.56
C MET A 117 -3.78 12.37 -22.37
N GLY A 118 -4.55 11.66 -23.19
CA GLY A 118 -4.12 10.46 -23.92
C GLY A 118 -4.04 9.20 -23.04
N LEU A 119 -4.62 9.23 -21.83
CA LEU A 119 -4.65 8.12 -20.90
C LEU A 119 -6.01 7.42 -20.90
N ARG A 120 -6.05 6.14 -20.53
CA ARG A 120 -7.29 5.37 -20.45
C ARG A 120 -7.38 4.63 -19.12
N LEU A 121 -8.60 4.57 -18.56
CA LEU A 121 -8.88 3.68 -17.44
C LEU A 121 -8.87 2.22 -17.92
N SER A 122 -8.20 1.35 -17.16
CA SER A 122 -8.29 -0.09 -17.41
C SER A 122 -9.63 -0.61 -16.89
N PRO A 123 -10.53 -1.14 -17.72
CA PRO A 123 -11.84 -1.65 -17.29
C PRO A 123 -11.72 -2.76 -16.25
N GLU A 124 -10.70 -3.62 -16.40
CA GLU A 124 -10.45 -4.75 -15.49
C GLU A 124 -9.95 -4.33 -14.11
N LYS A 125 -9.27 -3.17 -14.01
CA LYS A 125 -8.67 -2.67 -12.78
C LYS A 125 -9.51 -1.59 -12.10
N THR A 126 -10.38 -0.89 -12.84
CA THR A 126 -11.20 0.21 -12.33
C THR A 126 -12.57 -0.32 -11.93
N LEU A 127 -12.72 -0.64 -10.65
CA LEU A 127 -13.93 -1.24 -10.10
C LEU A 127 -14.66 -0.24 -9.21
N VAL A 128 -15.98 -0.16 -9.35
CA VAL A 128 -16.88 0.48 -8.38
C VAL A 128 -17.36 -0.59 -7.42
N THR A 129 -17.00 -0.47 -6.15
CA THR A 129 -17.30 -1.47 -5.11
C THR A 129 -17.83 -0.80 -3.85
N HIS A 130 -18.69 -1.49 -3.10
CA HIS A 130 -19.16 -1.00 -1.82
C HIS A 130 -18.16 -1.31 -0.71
N ILE A 131 -18.09 -0.45 0.32
CA ILE A 131 -17.13 -0.61 1.43
C ILE A 131 -17.33 -1.90 2.22
N ASP A 132 -18.54 -2.50 2.19
CA ASP A 132 -18.81 -3.79 2.82
C ASP A 132 -18.24 -4.96 2.03
N GLU A 133 -18.16 -4.84 0.70
CA GLU A 133 -17.44 -5.79 -0.16
C GLU A 133 -15.94 -5.60 -0.01
N GLY A 134 -15.53 -4.36 0.27
CA GLY A 134 -14.15 -3.94 0.47
C GLY A 134 -13.37 -3.79 -0.84
N LEU A 135 -12.22 -3.15 -0.74
CA LEU A 135 -11.31 -2.88 -1.84
C LEU A 135 -9.87 -3.26 -1.46
N ASP A 136 -9.10 -3.65 -2.47
CA ASP A 136 -7.66 -3.87 -2.33
C ASP A 136 -6.91 -2.65 -2.89
N PHE A 137 -6.14 -1.97 -2.04
CA PHE A 137 -5.35 -0.81 -2.43
C PHE A 137 -3.96 -0.89 -1.78
N LEU A 138 -2.90 -0.76 -2.58
CA LEU A 138 -1.50 -0.84 -2.15
C LEU A 138 -1.18 -2.06 -1.27
N GLY A 139 -1.76 -3.22 -1.60
CA GLY A 139 -1.57 -4.43 -0.83
C GLY A 139 -2.42 -4.54 0.44
N TRP A 140 -3.18 -3.52 0.77
CA TRP A 140 -4.14 -3.52 1.87
C TRP A 140 -5.53 -3.89 1.40
N ARG A 141 -6.25 -4.66 2.22
CA ARG A 141 -7.70 -4.82 2.13
C ARG A 141 -8.36 -3.83 3.07
N ILE A 142 -9.20 -2.97 2.54
CA ILE A 142 -9.98 -1.98 3.27
C ILE A 142 -11.43 -2.42 3.20
N GLN A 143 -12.04 -2.72 4.33
CA GLN A 143 -13.39 -3.28 4.38
C GLN A 143 -14.10 -2.91 5.68
N ARG A 144 -15.41 -2.63 5.59
CA ARG A 144 -16.23 -2.39 6.75
C ARG A 144 -16.77 -3.74 7.29
N HIS A 145 -16.60 -3.92 8.58
CA HIS A 145 -17.12 -5.10 9.29
C HIS A 145 -17.86 -4.70 10.53
N ARG A 146 -18.87 -5.48 10.89
CA ARG A 146 -19.52 -5.39 12.19
C ARG A 146 -18.57 -5.95 13.25
N LYS A 147 -18.38 -5.23 14.34
CA LYS A 147 -17.57 -5.71 15.46
C LYS A 147 -18.31 -6.85 16.17
N LYS A 148 -17.62 -7.95 16.44
CA LYS A 148 -18.20 -9.09 17.12
C LYS A 148 -18.72 -8.67 18.51
N GLY A 149 -19.99 -8.92 18.81
CA GLY A 149 -20.63 -8.56 20.08
C GLY A 149 -21.17 -7.13 20.16
N GLU A 150 -21.06 -6.33 19.09
CA GLU A 150 -21.58 -4.96 19.03
C GLU A 150 -22.32 -4.73 17.71
N ASP A 151 -23.32 -3.84 17.71
CA ASP A 151 -24.00 -3.42 16.48
C ASP A 151 -23.21 -2.40 15.66
N ARG A 152 -22.11 -1.93 16.20
CA ARG A 152 -21.27 -0.93 15.55
C ARG A 152 -20.44 -1.51 14.42
N GLN A 153 -20.40 -0.79 13.31
CA GLN A 153 -19.60 -1.10 12.15
C GLN A 153 -18.32 -0.25 12.12
N TYR A 154 -17.21 -0.89 11.78
CA TYR A 154 -15.91 -0.22 11.68
C TYR A 154 -15.22 -0.60 10.38
N VAL A 155 -14.50 0.35 9.80
CA VAL A 155 -13.63 0.08 8.66
C VAL A 155 -12.29 -0.46 9.18
N TYR A 156 -11.94 -1.65 8.71
CA TYR A 156 -10.68 -2.30 9.03
C TYR A 156 -9.75 -2.30 7.82
N THR A 157 -8.46 -2.11 8.10
CA THR A 157 -7.38 -2.27 7.12
C THR A 157 -6.53 -3.46 7.54
N TYR A 158 -6.33 -4.41 6.64
CA TYR A 158 -5.51 -5.61 6.88
C TYR A 158 -4.84 -6.07 5.58
N PRO A 159 -3.78 -6.92 5.65
CA PRO A 159 -3.10 -7.37 4.44
C PRO A 159 -4.04 -8.07 3.46
N ALA A 160 -4.03 -7.65 2.21
CA ALA A 160 -4.81 -8.28 1.15
C ALA A 160 -4.35 -9.72 0.92
N LYS A 161 -5.25 -10.60 0.52
CA LYS A 161 -4.94 -12.02 0.22
C LYS A 161 -3.82 -12.16 -0.83
N LYS A 162 -3.78 -11.27 -1.82
CA LYS A 162 -2.73 -11.23 -2.85
C LYS A 162 -1.36 -10.93 -2.24
N ALA A 163 -1.27 -9.93 -1.36
CA ALA A 163 -0.04 -9.56 -0.65
C ALA A 163 0.46 -10.70 0.26
N LEU A 164 -0.45 -11.38 0.98
CA LEU A 164 -0.11 -12.54 1.80
C LEU A 164 0.41 -13.71 0.95
N ARG A 165 -0.23 -14.01 -0.17
CA ARG A 165 0.23 -15.06 -1.09
C ARG A 165 1.62 -14.73 -1.66
N ALA A 166 1.87 -13.47 -2.00
CA ALA A 166 3.16 -13.01 -2.52
C ALA A 166 4.29 -13.21 -1.50
N ILE A 167 4.09 -12.80 -0.24
CA ILE A 167 5.13 -13.01 0.80
C ILE A 167 5.34 -14.50 1.09
N CYS A 168 4.29 -15.32 1.15
CA CYS A 168 4.42 -16.76 1.34
C CYS A 168 5.23 -17.41 0.21
N ARG A 169 5.02 -16.96 -1.05
CA ARG A 169 5.81 -17.39 -2.21
C ARG A 169 7.27 -16.96 -2.04
N LYS A 170 7.52 -15.67 -1.72
CA LYS A 170 8.87 -15.16 -1.51
C LYS A 170 9.63 -15.92 -0.43
N VAL A 171 8.99 -16.23 0.70
CA VAL A 171 9.56 -17.08 1.78
C VAL A 171 9.96 -18.46 1.25
N LYS A 172 9.09 -19.08 0.47
CA LYS A 172 9.36 -20.38 -0.16
C LYS A 172 10.53 -20.30 -1.14
N ASP A 173 10.59 -19.26 -1.97
CA ASP A 173 11.63 -19.05 -2.97
C ASP A 173 12.99 -18.82 -2.32
N VAL A 174 13.07 -17.99 -1.26
CA VAL A 174 14.30 -17.80 -0.47
C VAL A 174 14.78 -19.13 0.11
N CYS A 175 13.87 -19.92 0.72
CA CYS A 175 14.24 -21.21 1.33
C CYS A 175 14.61 -22.28 0.26
N ARG A 176 14.06 -22.21 -0.95
CA ARG A 176 14.40 -23.13 -2.03
C ARG A 176 15.69 -22.74 -2.76
N GLY A 177 15.87 -21.44 -2.97
CA GLY A 177 17.03 -20.88 -3.66
C GLY A 177 18.30 -20.80 -2.80
N THR A 178 18.21 -21.05 -1.48
CA THR A 178 19.41 -21.14 -0.62
C THR A 178 19.96 -22.56 -0.68
N ASN A 179 21.23 -22.68 -1.09
CA ASN A 179 21.92 -23.96 -1.17
C ASN A 179 21.91 -24.65 0.21
N ILE A 180 21.64 -25.96 0.22
CA ILE A 180 21.58 -26.79 1.43
C ILE A 180 22.95 -26.97 2.11
N ASP A 181 24.06 -26.77 1.40
CA ASP A 181 25.41 -26.85 1.95
C ASP A 181 25.74 -25.66 2.86
N GLN A 182 25.04 -24.55 2.69
CA GLN A 182 25.21 -23.35 3.51
C GLN A 182 24.73 -23.59 4.96
N PRO A 183 25.35 -22.96 5.97
CA PRO A 183 24.86 -23.01 7.34
C PRO A 183 23.51 -22.29 7.49
N LEU A 184 22.74 -22.65 8.52
CA LEU A 184 21.42 -22.06 8.78
C LEU A 184 21.43 -20.53 8.90
N PRO A 185 22.44 -19.88 9.56
CA PRO A 185 22.50 -18.42 9.61
C PRO A 185 22.45 -17.72 8.26
N VAL A 186 23.04 -18.29 7.21
CA VAL A 186 23.00 -17.71 5.85
C VAL A 186 21.56 -17.65 5.33
N LEU A 187 20.79 -18.73 5.51
CA LEU A 187 19.37 -18.73 5.17
C LEU A 187 18.61 -17.68 5.98
N LEU A 188 18.85 -17.63 7.30
CA LEU A 188 18.15 -16.70 8.18
C LEU A 188 18.48 -15.24 7.89
N HIS A 189 19.73 -14.92 7.55
CA HIS A 189 20.12 -13.56 7.11
C HIS A 189 19.43 -13.11 5.84
N ARG A 190 19.09 -14.03 4.92
CA ARG A 190 18.31 -13.72 3.72
C ARG A 190 16.81 -13.63 4.01
N LEU A 191 16.30 -14.41 4.93
CA LEU A 191 14.87 -14.54 5.20
C LEU A 191 14.35 -13.48 6.18
N ASN A 192 15.06 -13.21 7.27
CA ASN A 192 14.63 -12.29 8.32
C ASN A 192 14.37 -10.85 7.82
N PRO A 193 15.20 -10.24 6.96
CA PRO A 193 14.92 -8.91 6.41
C PRO A 193 13.62 -8.88 5.60
N VAL A 194 13.35 -9.92 4.81
CA VAL A 194 12.11 -10.05 4.01
C VAL A 194 10.88 -10.12 4.92
N LEU A 195 10.95 -10.94 5.97
CA LEU A 195 9.87 -11.06 6.96
C LEU A 195 9.66 -9.75 7.73
N ARG A 196 10.74 -9.12 8.17
CA ARG A 196 10.70 -7.86 8.93
C ARG A 196 10.12 -6.73 8.10
N GLY A 197 10.63 -6.50 6.89
CA GLY A 197 10.16 -5.43 6.02
C GLY A 197 8.68 -5.56 5.69
N TRP A 198 8.21 -6.80 5.44
CA TRP A 198 6.79 -7.04 5.20
C TRP A 198 5.94 -6.76 6.45
N CYS A 199 6.36 -7.21 7.61
CA CYS A 199 5.64 -6.96 8.87
C CYS A 199 5.63 -5.47 9.24
N GLU A 200 6.72 -4.75 9.07
CA GLU A 200 6.77 -3.29 9.34
C GLU A 200 5.81 -2.53 8.41
N TYR A 201 5.72 -2.90 7.13
CA TYR A 201 4.75 -2.30 6.21
C TYR A 201 3.30 -2.51 6.67
N PHE A 202 2.96 -3.71 7.15
CA PHE A 202 1.60 -4.05 7.58
C PHE A 202 1.35 -3.87 9.08
N ARG A 203 2.30 -3.32 9.82
CA ARG A 203 2.20 -3.07 11.26
C ARG A 203 1.07 -2.14 11.67
N PRO A 204 0.74 -1.06 10.90
CA PRO A 204 -0.33 -0.14 11.27
C PRO A 204 -1.75 -0.72 11.18
N GLY A 205 -1.93 -1.87 10.56
CA GLY A 205 -3.23 -2.49 10.32
C GLY A 205 -3.61 -3.59 11.30
N VAL A 206 -4.75 -4.22 11.04
CA VAL A 206 -5.23 -5.39 11.79
C VAL A 206 -4.52 -6.65 11.27
N SER A 207 -3.23 -6.82 11.62
CA SER A 207 -2.34 -7.80 10.98
C SER A 207 -1.88 -8.93 11.89
N SER A 208 -2.21 -8.92 13.19
CA SER A 208 -1.68 -9.89 14.18
C SER A 208 -1.91 -11.35 13.79
N LYS A 209 -3.13 -11.71 13.35
CA LYS A 209 -3.44 -13.08 12.88
C LYS A 209 -2.64 -13.45 11.64
N THR A 210 -2.43 -12.49 10.74
CA THR A 210 -1.67 -12.68 9.51
C THR A 210 -0.18 -12.86 9.83
N PHE A 211 0.35 -12.11 10.79
CA PHE A 211 1.72 -12.27 11.29
C PHE A 211 1.96 -13.64 11.93
N GLN A 212 1.01 -14.13 12.74
CA GLN A 212 1.07 -15.48 13.30
C GLN A 212 1.07 -16.55 12.20
N TYR A 213 0.20 -16.41 11.20
CA TYR A 213 0.17 -17.31 10.07
C TYR A 213 1.48 -17.29 9.26
N LEU A 214 2.04 -16.12 8.98
CA LEU A 214 3.32 -15.96 8.29
C LEU A 214 4.46 -16.62 9.10
N SER A 215 4.44 -16.48 10.41
CA SER A 215 5.38 -17.14 11.34
C SER A 215 5.38 -18.67 11.16
N GLN A 216 4.20 -19.26 11.10
CA GLN A 216 4.05 -20.71 10.88
C GLN A 216 4.56 -21.12 9.50
N ILE A 217 4.27 -20.34 8.45
CA ILE A 217 4.76 -20.62 7.09
C ILE A 217 6.28 -20.55 7.05
N ALA A 218 6.89 -19.48 7.61
CA ALA A 218 8.34 -19.34 7.66
C ALA A 218 8.99 -20.52 8.40
N TRP A 219 8.46 -20.88 9.56
CA TRP A 219 8.92 -22.04 10.32
C TRP A 219 8.84 -23.34 9.51
N ARG A 220 7.72 -23.60 8.84
CA ARG A 220 7.55 -24.79 7.98
C ARG A 220 8.56 -24.84 6.84
N GLN A 221 8.85 -23.71 6.20
CA GLN A 221 9.80 -23.64 5.08
C GLN A 221 11.25 -23.85 5.58
N VAL A 222 11.64 -23.24 6.70
CA VAL A 222 12.97 -23.46 7.31
C VAL A 222 13.12 -24.90 7.76
N ARG A 223 12.11 -25.48 8.41
CA ARG A 223 12.10 -26.91 8.77
C ARG A 223 12.27 -27.81 7.54
N ALA A 224 11.56 -27.52 6.46
CA ALA A 224 11.68 -28.28 5.21
C ALA A 224 13.09 -28.17 4.60
N TRP A 225 13.72 -26.99 4.70
CA TRP A 225 15.10 -26.77 4.27
C TRP A 225 16.07 -27.58 5.14
N LEU A 226 15.96 -27.58 6.46
CA LEU A 226 16.77 -28.39 7.37
C LEU A 226 16.63 -29.89 7.10
N ARG A 227 15.42 -30.36 6.80
CA ARG A 227 15.20 -31.77 6.43
C ARG A 227 15.85 -32.15 5.10
N ARG A 228 15.91 -31.26 4.14
CA ARG A 228 16.62 -31.47 2.87
C ARG A 228 18.14 -31.53 3.10
N LYS A 229 18.66 -30.63 3.97
CA LYS A 229 20.08 -30.60 4.34
C LYS A 229 20.50 -31.88 5.06
N HIS A 230 19.67 -32.40 5.95
CA HIS A 230 19.95 -33.55 6.83
C HIS A 230 18.99 -34.71 6.57
N ARG A 231 19.07 -35.29 5.39
CA ARG A 231 18.10 -36.33 4.92
C ARG A 231 17.99 -37.54 5.82
N LYS A 232 19.08 -37.95 6.47
CA LYS A 232 19.15 -39.13 7.35
C LYS A 232 18.85 -38.83 8.82
N THR A 233 18.60 -37.56 9.16
CA THR A 233 18.43 -37.14 10.55
C THR A 233 16.96 -36.88 10.89
N GLY A 234 16.43 -37.51 11.91
CA GLY A 234 15.07 -37.32 12.38
C GLY A 234 14.85 -35.91 12.95
N TRP A 235 13.61 -35.44 12.92
CA TRP A 235 13.26 -34.08 13.41
C TRP A 235 13.63 -33.85 14.88
N LYS A 236 13.54 -34.85 15.74
CA LYS A 236 13.92 -34.74 17.18
C LYS A 236 15.40 -34.34 17.35
N ALA A 237 16.30 -34.92 16.57
CA ALA A 237 17.71 -34.57 16.57
C ALA A 237 17.98 -33.19 15.94
N LEU A 238 17.32 -32.86 14.83
CA LEU A 238 17.43 -31.55 14.23
C LEU A 238 16.92 -30.43 15.15
N ARG A 239 15.84 -30.65 15.89
CA ARG A 239 15.33 -29.72 16.87
C ARG A 239 16.35 -29.46 18.02
N ARG A 240 17.00 -30.49 18.51
CA ARG A 240 18.06 -30.33 19.55
C ARG A 240 19.21 -29.48 19.01
N ARG A 241 19.60 -29.72 17.74
CA ARG A 241 20.75 -29.04 17.13
C ARG A 241 20.40 -27.57 16.71
N TYR A 242 19.26 -27.33 16.15
CA TYR A 242 18.89 -26.05 15.49
C TYR A 242 17.77 -25.28 16.16
N CYS A 243 17.32 -25.67 17.36
CA CYS A 243 16.28 -24.95 18.09
C CYS A 243 16.62 -24.78 19.57
N ASN A 244 17.86 -25.01 19.98
CA ASN A 244 18.34 -24.91 21.39
C ASN A 244 17.37 -25.59 22.39
N GLY A 245 16.84 -26.77 22.03
CA GLY A 245 15.83 -27.49 22.83
C GLY A 245 14.41 -26.98 22.72
N GLY A 246 14.20 -25.78 22.16
CA GLY A 246 12.88 -25.20 21.89
C GLY A 246 12.27 -25.67 20.59
N TRP A 247 11.41 -24.79 20.01
CA TRP A 247 10.74 -25.05 18.74
C TRP A 247 11.18 -24.13 17.62
N TRP A 248 11.90 -23.04 17.94
CA TRP A 248 12.19 -21.97 17.00
C TRP A 248 13.62 -22.11 16.43
N PRO A 249 13.77 -22.14 15.09
CA PRO A 249 15.08 -22.36 14.47
C PRO A 249 16.08 -21.26 14.79
N SER A 250 17.25 -21.64 15.30
CA SER A 250 18.34 -20.76 15.63
C SER A 250 19.68 -21.49 15.49
N GLU A 251 20.73 -20.76 15.15
CA GLU A 251 22.11 -21.23 15.16
C GLU A 251 23.03 -20.10 15.54
N GLY A 252 23.82 -20.28 16.60
CA GLY A 252 24.63 -19.23 17.22
C GLY A 252 23.75 -18.06 17.70
N LYS A 253 24.09 -16.84 17.28
CA LYS A 253 23.33 -15.62 17.63
C LYS A 253 22.15 -15.34 16.68
N THR A 254 21.99 -16.13 15.61
CA THR A 254 21.00 -15.86 14.59
C THR A 254 19.78 -16.78 14.79
N GLN A 255 18.62 -16.17 14.95
CA GLN A 255 17.33 -16.85 15.11
C GLN A 255 16.36 -16.44 14.00
N LEU A 256 15.50 -17.38 13.58
CA LEU A 256 14.40 -17.06 12.70
C LEU A 256 13.48 -16.01 13.35
N LEU A 257 13.15 -14.95 12.63
CA LEU A 257 12.25 -13.92 13.12
C LEU A 257 10.86 -14.49 13.40
N HIS A 258 10.41 -14.36 14.64
CA HIS A 258 9.04 -14.72 15.03
C HIS A 258 8.11 -13.57 14.68
N THR A 259 7.52 -13.59 13.47
CA THR A 259 6.66 -12.49 13.02
C THR A 259 5.41 -12.32 13.88
N GLY A 260 4.94 -13.39 14.53
CA GLY A 260 3.81 -13.34 15.45
C GLY A 260 4.06 -12.54 16.74
N SER A 261 5.31 -12.29 17.12
CA SER A 261 5.65 -11.46 18.28
C SER A 261 5.72 -9.95 17.94
N ILE A 262 5.64 -9.59 16.68
CA ILE A 262 5.64 -8.19 16.26
C ILE A 262 4.30 -7.57 16.62
N SER A 263 4.33 -6.57 17.51
CA SER A 263 3.15 -5.83 17.92
C SER A 263 2.62 -4.99 16.79
N THR A 264 1.30 -4.99 16.57
CA THR A 264 0.64 -4.10 15.62
C THR A 264 0.31 -2.78 16.30
N THR A 265 0.67 -1.68 15.64
CA THR A 265 0.31 -0.33 16.09
C THR A 265 -0.85 0.15 15.25
N ARG A 266 -2.08 0.02 15.75
CA ARG A 266 -3.24 0.49 15.01
C ARG A 266 -3.14 1.99 14.81
N TYR A 267 -3.21 2.41 13.56
CA TYR A 267 -3.37 3.81 13.24
C TYR A 267 -4.74 4.29 13.73
N ARG A 268 -4.74 5.25 14.65
CA ARG A 268 -5.98 5.91 15.07
C ARG A 268 -6.11 7.20 14.28
N TYR A 269 -7.22 7.34 13.57
CA TYR A 269 -7.53 8.59 12.89
C TYR A 269 -7.57 9.74 13.91
N ARG A 270 -6.71 10.73 13.71
CA ARG A 270 -6.59 11.91 14.58
C ARG A 270 -7.20 13.17 13.95
N GLY A 271 -8.04 13.05 12.94
CA GLY A 271 -8.73 14.16 12.29
C GLY A 271 -7.76 15.22 11.73
N ALA A 272 -7.95 16.45 12.14
CA ALA A 272 -7.16 17.61 11.69
C ALA A 272 -5.66 17.58 12.06
N ALA A 273 -5.24 16.67 12.94
CA ALA A 273 -3.83 16.53 13.31
C ALA A 273 -2.97 15.83 12.24
N ILE A 274 -3.60 15.31 11.16
CA ILE A 274 -2.88 14.72 10.03
C ILE A 274 -2.60 15.81 9.01
N PRO A 275 -1.33 16.10 8.67
CA PRO A 275 -1.00 17.05 7.61
C PRO A 275 -1.72 16.68 6.32
N SER A 276 -2.42 17.64 5.74
CA SER A 276 -3.12 17.47 4.46
C SER A 276 -2.44 18.35 3.42
N PRO A 277 -2.19 17.85 2.19
CA PRO A 277 -1.68 18.67 1.09
C PRO A 277 -2.73 19.68 0.59
N TRP A 278 -3.98 19.51 0.99
CA TRP A 278 -5.08 20.39 0.62
C TRP A 278 -5.06 21.62 1.53
N LYS A 279 -5.18 22.82 0.94
CA LYS A 279 -5.35 24.04 1.71
C LYS A 279 -6.61 23.90 2.57
N VAL A 280 -6.46 24.00 3.87
CA VAL A 280 -7.56 24.20 4.79
C VAL A 280 -7.76 25.71 4.81
N ASP A 281 -8.91 26.22 4.33
CA ASP A 281 -9.28 27.60 4.57
C ASP A 281 -9.37 27.79 6.09
N ASP A 282 -8.47 28.58 6.66
CA ASP A 282 -8.33 28.86 8.11
C ASP A 282 -9.52 29.66 8.69
N GLY A 283 -10.64 29.71 7.96
CA GLY A 283 -11.84 30.49 8.32
C GLY A 283 -12.74 29.89 9.40
N TYR A 284 -12.41 28.72 9.99
CA TYR A 284 -13.27 28.15 11.04
C TYR A 284 -12.46 27.63 12.23
N THR A 285 -12.16 28.53 13.16
CA THR A 285 -11.81 28.16 14.54
C THR A 285 -13.09 27.74 15.28
N GLY A 286 -13.55 26.51 14.98
CA GLY A 286 -14.62 25.88 15.74
C GLY A 286 -14.14 25.53 17.13
N ARG A 287 -14.77 26.11 18.13
CA ARG A 287 -14.57 25.83 19.57
C ARG A 287 -14.62 24.32 19.78
N ASN A 288 -13.49 23.73 20.12
CA ASN A 288 -13.44 22.38 20.68
C ASN A 288 -13.97 22.41 22.11
N ASN A 289 -15.26 22.14 22.29
CA ASN A 289 -15.78 21.69 23.56
C ASN A 289 -15.76 20.16 23.56
N GLY A 290 -14.89 19.58 24.31
CA GLY A 290 -14.81 18.12 24.51
C GLY A 290 -13.46 17.70 25.08
N ALA A 291 -13.20 18.13 26.32
CA ALA A 291 -12.18 17.48 27.13
C ALA A 291 -12.58 16.02 27.36
N CYS A 292 -11.88 15.11 26.72
CA CYS A 292 -11.87 13.71 27.12
C CYS A 292 -10.59 13.47 27.91
N GLY A 293 -10.80 13.13 29.19
CA GLY A 293 -9.80 12.95 30.21
C GLY A 293 -8.71 11.97 29.83
N GLU A 294 -7.55 12.26 30.34
CA GLU A 294 -6.37 11.39 30.38
C GLU A 294 -6.72 10.09 31.13
N PRO A 295 -6.32 8.93 30.67
CA PRO A 295 -6.28 7.75 31.52
C PRO A 295 -5.03 7.79 32.38
N VAL A 296 -5.26 7.89 33.70
CA VAL A 296 -4.31 7.65 34.78
C VAL A 296 -3.63 6.29 34.55
N ALA A 297 -2.30 6.29 34.71
CA ALA A 297 -1.49 5.10 34.80
C ALA A 297 -1.85 4.30 36.06
N GLN A 298 -2.14 3.03 35.90
CA GLN A 298 -1.86 1.93 36.84
C GLN A 298 -1.56 0.67 36.02
#